data_869b0783bf5043b80fdeacd3589f6854
#
_entry.id   869b0783bf5043b80fdeacd3589f6854
#
_cell.length_a   1.000
_cell.length_b   1.000
_cell.length_c   1.000
_cell.angle_alpha   90.00
_cell.angle_beta   90.00
_cell.angle_gamma   90.00
#
_symmetry.space_group_name_H-M   'P 1'
#
loop_
_entity.id
_entity.type
_entity.pdbx_description
1 polymer ?
#
loop_
_entity_poly.entity_id
_entity_poly.type
_entity_poly.pdbx_seq_one_letter_code
_entity_poly.pdbx_strand_id
1 'polypeptide(L)'
;GKTLAGFLPTLVDLIDNPAEGLHTLYVSPLKALAVDVRRNLLTPIEEMELPIRVETRTGDTPSDRKARQRARPPQVLLTTPESLSLLLSYPDSFLMFAQLKTVIIDEVHAFATQKRGDLLSLSLARLQRINPDLRRVALSATVADVDAYRAWLAPDGDINAVTPVIGEQGADPNVAIFIPEGRIP
;
A
#
# COMPACT_ATOMS: atom_id res chain seq x y z
N GLY A 1 9.89 -8.93 -6.25
CA GLY A 1 9.43 -9.76 -5.27
C GLY A 1 8.16 -9.42 -4.51
N LYS A 2 8.26 -9.04 -3.22
CA LYS A 2 7.12 -8.91 -2.30
C LYS A 2 6.02 -7.95 -2.76
N THR A 3 6.37 -6.83 -3.38
CA THR A 3 5.41 -5.83 -3.85
C THR A 3 4.50 -6.42 -4.94
N LEU A 4 5.08 -7.09 -5.93
CA LEU A 4 4.28 -7.75 -6.97
C LEU A 4 3.38 -8.85 -6.37
N ALA A 5 3.90 -9.65 -5.43
CA ALA A 5 3.10 -10.66 -4.73
C ALA A 5 1.89 -10.04 -4.00
N GLY A 6 2.06 -8.85 -3.41
CA GLY A 6 0.96 -8.11 -2.77
C GLY A 6 -0.10 -7.62 -3.77
N PHE A 7 0.30 -7.28 -5.01
CA PHE A 7 -0.61 -6.81 -6.05
C PHE A 7 -1.26 -7.91 -6.89
N LEU A 8 -0.63 -9.08 -6.99
CA LEU A 8 -1.12 -10.14 -7.87
C LEU A 8 -2.59 -10.51 -7.63
N PRO A 9 -3.06 -10.70 -6.38
CA PRO A 9 -4.48 -10.95 -6.12
C PRO A 9 -5.40 -9.82 -6.60
N THR A 10 -4.94 -8.56 -6.52
CA THR A 10 -5.68 -7.39 -7.01
C THR A 10 -5.81 -7.43 -8.54
N LEU A 11 -4.74 -7.75 -9.25
CA LEU A 11 -4.78 -7.81 -10.72
C LEU A 11 -5.70 -8.93 -11.18
N VAL A 12 -5.63 -10.10 -10.55
CA VAL A 12 -6.53 -11.23 -10.86
C VAL A 12 -7.98 -10.85 -10.61
N ASP A 13 -8.29 -10.27 -9.43
CA ASP A 13 -9.68 -9.86 -9.13
C ASP A 13 -10.20 -8.79 -10.09
N LEU A 14 -9.37 -7.82 -10.52
CA LEU A 14 -9.76 -6.79 -11.48
C LEU A 14 -9.95 -7.33 -12.91
N ILE A 15 -9.26 -8.41 -13.27
CA ILE A 15 -9.46 -9.10 -14.57
C ILE A 15 -10.80 -9.86 -14.54
N ASP A 16 -11.03 -10.61 -13.47
CA ASP A 16 -12.22 -11.46 -13.33
C ASP A 16 -13.47 -10.62 -13.03
N ASN A 17 -13.32 -9.53 -12.28
CA ASN A 17 -14.39 -8.64 -11.81
C ASN A 17 -14.01 -7.16 -12.09
N PRO A 18 -14.13 -6.67 -13.32
CA PRO A 18 -13.80 -5.30 -13.66
C PRO A 18 -14.55 -4.28 -12.78
N ALA A 19 -13.79 -3.31 -12.23
CA ALA A 19 -14.34 -2.24 -11.40
C ALA A 19 -14.21 -0.89 -12.11
N GLU A 20 -15.22 -0.03 -12.00
CA GLU A 20 -15.18 1.33 -12.55
C GLU A 20 -14.54 2.34 -11.59
N GLY A 21 -14.60 2.06 -10.28
CA GLY A 21 -14.08 2.91 -9.19
C GLY A 21 -12.81 2.40 -8.56
N LEU A 22 -12.47 2.97 -7.41
CA LEU A 22 -11.30 2.60 -6.64
C LEU A 22 -11.48 1.22 -6.00
N HIS A 23 -10.70 0.27 -6.48
CA HIS A 23 -10.71 -1.12 -6.01
C HIS A 23 -9.60 -1.39 -4.98
N THR A 24 -8.40 -0.87 -5.24
CA THR A 24 -7.24 -1.10 -4.38
C THR A 24 -6.51 0.18 -4.05
N LEU A 25 -6.24 0.37 -2.77
CA LEU A 25 -5.42 1.44 -2.25
C LEU A 25 -4.06 0.88 -1.81
N TYR A 26 -2.98 1.47 -2.28
CA TYR A 26 -1.63 1.14 -1.85
C TYR A 26 -1.05 2.32 -1.08
N VAL A 27 -0.64 2.07 0.17
CA VAL A 27 -0.09 3.09 1.06
C VAL A 27 1.38 2.82 1.31
N SER A 28 2.23 3.77 0.92
CA SER A 28 3.68 3.71 1.12
C SER A 28 4.17 4.81 2.07
N PRO A 29 5.19 4.54 2.89
CA PRO A 29 5.76 5.57 3.77
C PRO A 29 6.47 6.69 3.02
N LEU A 30 6.94 6.44 1.81
CA LEU A 30 7.72 7.39 1.02
C LEU A 30 7.09 7.63 -0.35
N LYS A 31 7.06 8.90 -0.78
CA LYS A 31 6.58 9.30 -2.11
C LYS A 31 7.36 8.62 -3.25
N ALA A 32 8.68 8.52 -3.11
CA ALA A 32 9.54 7.88 -4.10
C ALA A 32 9.17 6.41 -4.32
N LEU A 33 8.94 5.66 -3.24
CA LEU A 33 8.51 4.25 -3.34
C LEU A 33 7.18 4.11 -4.09
N ALA A 34 6.21 5.01 -3.86
CA ALA A 34 4.94 4.97 -4.58
C ALA A 34 5.14 5.19 -6.09
N VAL A 35 6.11 5.99 -6.50
CA VAL A 35 6.44 6.22 -7.92
C VAL A 35 7.11 5.00 -8.52
N ASP A 36 8.09 4.40 -7.84
CA ASP A 36 8.81 3.21 -8.32
C ASP A 36 7.89 2.00 -8.42
N VAL A 37 7.04 1.79 -7.42
CA VAL A 37 6.03 0.73 -7.42
C VAL A 37 5.05 0.91 -8.58
N ARG A 38 4.59 2.15 -8.82
CA ARG A 38 3.73 2.44 -9.97
C ARG A 38 4.40 2.01 -11.28
N ARG A 39 5.68 2.35 -11.48
CA ARG A 39 6.43 1.97 -12.66
C ARG A 39 6.50 0.46 -12.83
N ASN A 40 6.85 -0.26 -11.76
CA ASN A 40 6.95 -1.72 -11.77
C ASN A 40 5.59 -2.43 -11.98
N LEU A 41 4.48 -1.78 -11.58
CA LEU A 41 3.12 -2.31 -11.75
C LEU A 41 2.57 -2.02 -13.16
N LEU A 42 2.93 -0.88 -13.76
CA LEU A 42 2.47 -0.51 -15.10
C LEU A 42 3.02 -1.45 -16.17
N THR A 43 4.28 -1.89 -16.05
CA THR A 43 4.89 -2.78 -17.06
C THR A 43 4.04 -4.05 -17.31
N PRO A 44 3.70 -4.89 -16.31
CA PRO A 44 2.87 -6.06 -16.57
C PRO A 44 1.44 -5.71 -17.01
N ILE A 45 0.87 -4.61 -16.55
CA ILE A 45 -0.46 -4.14 -16.97
C ILE A 45 -0.45 -3.78 -18.46
N GLU A 46 0.57 -3.06 -18.91
CA GLU A 46 0.73 -2.66 -20.32
C GLU A 46 1.07 -3.85 -21.23
N GLU A 47 1.99 -4.73 -20.81
CA GLU A 47 2.37 -5.93 -21.57
C GLU A 47 1.21 -6.92 -21.75
N MET A 48 0.31 -7.00 -20.77
CA MET A 48 -0.87 -7.85 -20.81
C MET A 48 -2.12 -7.12 -21.34
N GLU A 49 -2.00 -5.86 -21.75
CA GLU A 49 -3.09 -5.02 -22.25
C GLU A 49 -4.30 -4.96 -21.29
N LEU A 50 -4.05 -4.95 -19.97
CA LEU A 50 -5.11 -4.94 -18.98
C LEU A 50 -5.78 -3.56 -18.89
N PRO A 51 -7.11 -3.45 -18.86
CA PRO A 51 -7.84 -2.18 -18.77
C PRO A 51 -7.85 -1.62 -17.34
N ILE A 52 -6.68 -1.60 -16.67
CA ILE A 52 -6.52 -1.19 -15.28
C ILE A 52 -5.79 0.15 -15.22
N ARG A 53 -6.44 1.18 -14.66
CA ARG A 53 -5.82 2.48 -14.43
C ARG A 53 -5.15 2.52 -13.07
N VAL A 54 -3.84 2.81 -13.09
CA VAL A 54 -3.01 2.98 -11.89
C VAL A 54 -2.54 4.43 -11.80
N GLU A 55 -2.88 5.11 -10.73
CA GLU A 55 -2.45 6.48 -10.51
C GLU A 55 -1.78 6.67 -9.14
N THR A 56 -0.93 7.69 -9.05
CA THR A 56 -0.28 8.09 -7.79
C THR A 56 -0.89 9.40 -7.30
N ARG A 57 -1.16 9.48 -5.99
CA ARG A 57 -1.58 10.68 -5.30
C ARG A 57 -0.69 10.95 -4.10
N THR A 58 0.08 12.02 -4.17
CA THR A 58 0.95 12.52 -3.10
C THR A 58 0.72 14.01 -2.87
N GLY A 59 1.43 14.60 -1.93
CA GLY A 59 1.40 16.06 -1.72
C GLY A 59 1.67 16.85 -3.00
N ASP A 60 2.58 16.34 -3.84
CA ASP A 60 3.09 17.02 -5.06
C ASP A 60 2.19 16.80 -6.29
N THR A 61 1.15 15.97 -6.19
CA THR A 61 0.20 15.77 -7.29
C THR A 61 -0.53 17.10 -7.59
N PRO A 62 -0.57 17.56 -8.85
CA PRO A 62 -1.25 18.80 -9.24
C PRO A 62 -2.74 18.83 -8.84
N SER A 63 -3.27 19.99 -8.57
CA SER A 63 -4.64 20.18 -8.05
C SER A 63 -5.72 19.71 -9.02
N ASP A 64 -5.55 19.96 -10.32
CA ASP A 64 -6.43 19.48 -11.39
C ASP A 64 -6.49 17.95 -11.44
N ARG A 65 -5.31 17.30 -11.34
CA ARG A 65 -5.23 15.83 -11.24
C ARG A 65 -5.89 15.32 -9.96
N LYS A 66 -5.68 15.98 -8.83
CA LYS A 66 -6.35 15.66 -7.57
C LYS A 66 -7.87 15.73 -7.68
N ALA A 67 -8.40 16.76 -8.34
CA ALA A 67 -9.84 16.90 -8.59
C ALA A 67 -10.37 15.78 -9.51
N ARG A 68 -9.67 15.51 -10.61
CA ARG A 68 -10.03 14.43 -11.54
C ARG A 68 -10.05 13.06 -10.86
N GLN A 69 -9.06 12.74 -10.03
CA GLN A 69 -8.97 11.48 -9.30
C GLN A 69 -10.14 11.28 -8.33
N ARG A 70 -10.70 12.36 -7.78
CA ARG A 70 -11.91 12.29 -6.94
C ARG A 70 -13.16 12.05 -7.77
N ALA A 71 -13.30 12.75 -8.91
CA ALA A 71 -14.46 12.65 -9.78
C ALA A 71 -14.48 11.31 -10.54
N ARG A 72 -13.32 10.78 -10.93
CA ARG A 72 -13.14 9.52 -11.65
C ARG A 72 -11.97 8.74 -11.06
N PRO A 73 -12.18 8.02 -9.95
CA PRO A 73 -11.11 7.28 -9.28
C PRO A 73 -10.47 6.24 -10.20
N PRO A 74 -9.13 6.03 -10.15
CA PRO A 74 -8.50 4.90 -10.80
C PRO A 74 -8.85 3.60 -10.06
N GLN A 75 -8.69 2.46 -10.69
CA GLN A 75 -8.88 1.16 -10.03
C GLN A 75 -7.83 0.91 -8.95
N VAL A 76 -6.60 1.37 -9.17
CA VAL A 76 -5.50 1.29 -8.19
C VAL A 76 -4.94 2.68 -7.91
N LEU A 77 -4.94 3.10 -6.66
CA LEU A 77 -4.37 4.38 -6.22
C LEU A 77 -3.21 4.15 -5.26
N LEU A 78 -2.03 4.64 -5.63
CA LEU A 78 -0.86 4.65 -4.78
C LEU A 78 -0.76 6.00 -4.05
N THR A 79 -0.58 5.97 -2.72
CA THR A 79 -0.62 7.19 -1.91
C THR A 79 0.29 7.11 -0.69
N THR A 80 0.33 8.19 0.10
CA THR A 80 0.97 8.25 1.42
C THR A 80 -0.08 8.43 2.52
N PRO A 81 0.23 8.13 3.80
CA PRO A 81 -0.72 8.31 4.90
C PRO A 81 -1.30 9.71 4.98
N GLU A 82 -0.47 10.74 4.76
CA GLU A 82 -0.89 12.14 4.80
C GLU A 82 -1.88 12.47 3.68
N SER A 83 -1.60 11.99 2.47
CA SER A 83 -2.49 12.20 1.32
C SER A 83 -3.80 11.44 1.46
N LEU A 84 -3.77 10.25 2.07
CA LEU A 84 -4.96 9.46 2.40
C LEU A 84 -5.83 10.19 3.43
N SER A 85 -5.22 10.69 4.51
CA SER A 85 -5.93 11.45 5.54
C SER A 85 -6.62 12.69 4.95
N LEU A 86 -5.94 13.41 4.06
CA LEU A 86 -6.54 14.53 3.32
C LEU A 86 -7.69 14.07 2.41
N LEU A 87 -7.57 12.95 1.72
CA LEU A 87 -8.67 12.39 0.91
C LEU A 87 -9.89 12.08 1.77
N LEU A 88 -9.68 11.47 2.92
CA LEU A 88 -10.75 11.12 3.84
C LEU A 88 -11.38 12.36 4.52
N SER A 89 -10.72 13.53 4.52
CA SER A 89 -11.28 14.76 5.08
C SER A 89 -12.38 15.40 4.22
N TYR A 90 -12.48 15.04 2.94
CA TYR A 90 -13.56 15.55 2.09
C TYR A 90 -14.91 14.97 2.51
N PRO A 91 -16.00 15.79 2.53
CA PRO A 91 -17.33 15.32 2.94
C PRO A 91 -17.87 14.18 2.08
N ASP A 92 -17.53 14.17 0.79
CA ASP A 92 -17.93 13.19 -0.22
C ASP A 92 -16.95 12.02 -0.38
N SER A 93 -15.97 11.89 0.52
CA SER A 93 -14.92 10.87 0.44
C SER A 93 -15.48 9.44 0.39
N PHE A 94 -16.61 9.18 1.07
CA PHE A 94 -17.26 7.87 1.10
C PHE A 94 -17.64 7.39 -0.31
N LEU A 95 -17.98 8.28 -1.24
CA LEU A 95 -18.29 7.93 -2.63
C LEU A 95 -17.06 7.38 -3.36
N MET A 96 -15.90 8.00 -3.15
CA MET A 96 -14.64 7.55 -3.74
C MET A 96 -14.21 6.16 -3.25
N PHE A 97 -14.44 5.89 -1.97
CA PHE A 97 -14.02 4.64 -1.33
C PHE A 97 -15.10 3.55 -1.28
N ALA A 98 -16.30 3.81 -1.81
CA ALA A 98 -17.44 2.88 -1.73
C ALA A 98 -17.16 1.49 -2.34
N GLN A 99 -16.31 1.41 -3.35
CA GLN A 99 -15.96 0.15 -4.04
C GLN A 99 -14.58 -0.40 -3.61
N LEU A 100 -13.96 0.20 -2.59
CA LEU A 100 -12.64 -0.21 -2.13
C LEU A 100 -12.70 -1.59 -1.48
N LYS A 101 -11.99 -2.57 -2.06
CA LYS A 101 -11.92 -3.95 -1.56
C LYS A 101 -10.64 -4.24 -0.78
N THR A 102 -9.53 -3.62 -1.17
CA THR A 102 -8.22 -3.96 -0.60
C THR A 102 -7.40 -2.71 -0.29
N VAL A 103 -6.78 -2.69 0.88
CA VAL A 103 -5.69 -1.76 1.22
C VAL A 103 -4.40 -2.55 1.40
N ILE A 104 -3.38 -2.19 0.63
CA ILE A 104 -2.02 -2.72 0.75
C ILE A 104 -1.15 -1.69 1.45
N ILE A 105 -0.54 -2.06 2.57
CA ILE A 105 0.34 -1.20 3.37
C ILE A 105 1.75 -1.70 3.20
N ASP A 106 2.57 -0.91 2.51
CA ASP A 106 3.97 -1.29 2.27
C ASP A 106 4.88 -0.77 3.38
N GLU A 107 5.95 -1.53 3.62
CA GLU A 107 6.94 -1.23 4.66
C GLU A 107 6.27 -0.94 6.02
N VAL A 108 5.33 -1.80 6.44
CA VAL A 108 4.54 -1.61 7.66
C VAL A 108 5.39 -1.32 8.90
N HIS A 109 6.63 -1.82 8.95
CA HIS A 109 7.57 -1.54 10.03
C HIS A 109 7.92 -0.04 10.17
N ALA A 110 7.80 0.73 9.09
CA ALA A 110 8.02 2.18 9.12
C ALA A 110 6.88 2.95 9.80
N PHE A 111 5.74 2.29 10.06
CA PHE A 111 4.57 2.91 10.67
C PHE A 111 4.39 2.54 12.14
N ALA A 112 4.66 1.30 12.53
CA ALA A 112 4.22 0.70 13.80
C ALA A 112 4.69 1.44 15.07
N THR A 113 5.74 2.28 15.01
CA THR A 113 6.30 3.00 16.17
C THR A 113 6.27 4.53 16.02
N GLN A 114 5.55 5.06 15.05
CA GLN A 114 5.59 6.49 14.69
C GLN A 114 4.20 7.12 14.68
N LYS A 115 4.12 8.44 14.91
CA LYS A 115 2.88 9.25 14.76
C LYS A 115 2.19 9.09 13.40
N ARG A 116 2.96 8.75 12.36
CA ARG A 116 2.40 8.43 11.03
C ARG A 116 1.61 7.13 11.03
N GLY A 117 1.97 6.17 11.89
CA GLY A 117 1.22 4.94 12.12
C GLY A 117 -0.13 5.21 12.76
N ASP A 118 -0.20 6.13 13.74
CA ASP A 118 -1.46 6.52 14.36
C ASP A 118 -2.40 7.18 13.34
N LEU A 119 -1.87 8.06 12.49
CA LEU A 119 -2.62 8.68 11.40
C LEU A 119 -3.16 7.65 10.41
N LEU A 120 -2.34 6.65 10.07
CA LEU A 120 -2.74 5.57 9.18
C LEU A 120 -3.79 4.67 9.83
N SER A 121 -3.64 4.31 11.12
CA SER A 121 -4.62 3.51 11.88
C SER A 121 -5.98 4.18 11.90
N LEU A 122 -6.03 5.49 12.16
CA LEU A 122 -7.27 6.26 12.10
C LEU A 122 -7.89 6.25 10.69
N SER A 123 -7.06 6.38 9.66
CA SER A 123 -7.51 6.32 8.26
C SER A 123 -8.07 4.94 7.91
N LEU A 124 -7.40 3.86 8.35
CA LEU A 124 -7.85 2.48 8.16
C LEU A 124 -9.17 2.20 8.88
N ALA A 125 -9.35 2.70 10.12
CA ALA A 125 -10.60 2.57 10.86
C ALA A 125 -11.76 3.27 10.13
N ARG A 126 -11.53 4.45 9.54
CA ARG A 126 -12.53 5.16 8.73
C ARG A 126 -12.88 4.39 7.45
N LEU A 127 -11.89 3.85 6.75
CA LEU A 127 -12.11 3.03 5.55
C LEU A 127 -12.90 1.76 5.88
N GLN A 128 -12.60 1.11 7.02
CA GLN A 128 -13.32 -0.08 7.48
C GLN A 128 -14.79 0.21 7.79
N ARG A 129 -15.10 1.42 8.27
CA ARG A 129 -16.51 1.84 8.48
C ARG A 129 -17.26 2.06 7.17
N ILE A 130 -16.56 2.50 6.10
CA ILE A 130 -17.15 2.64 4.77
C ILE A 130 -17.37 1.26 4.14
N ASN A 131 -16.39 0.37 4.29
CA ASN A 131 -16.41 -1.00 3.75
C ASN A 131 -16.09 -1.99 4.88
N PRO A 132 -17.09 -2.60 5.53
CA PRO A 132 -16.88 -3.58 6.60
C PRO A 132 -16.01 -4.78 6.19
N ASP A 133 -16.13 -5.22 4.93
CA ASP A 133 -15.39 -6.36 4.37
C ASP A 133 -14.01 -5.96 3.77
N LEU A 134 -13.53 -4.75 4.08
CA LEU A 134 -12.25 -4.26 3.56
C LEU A 134 -11.10 -5.17 3.97
N ARG A 135 -10.42 -5.74 2.97
CA ARG A 135 -9.22 -6.55 3.18
C ARG A 135 -8.01 -5.66 3.41
N ARG A 136 -7.24 -5.95 4.46
CA ARG A 136 -5.97 -5.29 4.76
C ARG A 136 -4.82 -6.24 4.51
N VAL A 137 -3.81 -5.78 3.78
CA VAL A 137 -2.58 -6.52 3.47
C VAL A 137 -1.40 -5.67 3.91
N ALA A 138 -0.49 -6.24 4.68
CA ALA A 138 0.75 -5.56 5.09
C ALA A 138 1.96 -6.26 4.45
N LEU A 139 2.90 -5.47 3.95
CA LEU A 139 4.17 -5.94 3.40
C LEU A 139 5.31 -5.40 4.26
N SER A 140 6.27 -6.26 4.58
CA SER A 140 7.48 -5.87 5.30
C SER A 140 8.71 -6.66 4.83
N ALA A 141 9.88 -6.04 4.88
CA ALA A 141 11.14 -6.75 4.64
C ALA A 141 11.60 -7.49 5.90
N THR A 142 11.43 -6.85 7.05
CA THR A 142 11.86 -7.35 8.36
C THR A 142 10.76 -7.10 9.37
N VAL A 143 10.48 -8.09 10.21
CA VAL A 143 9.47 -8.01 11.26
C VAL A 143 10.08 -8.59 12.53
N ALA A 144 10.29 -7.74 13.54
CA ALA A 144 10.82 -8.17 14.83
C ALA A 144 9.75 -8.88 15.68
N ASP A 145 8.50 -8.44 15.59
CA ASP A 145 7.36 -8.99 16.32
C ASP A 145 6.16 -9.12 15.37
N VAL A 146 5.94 -10.32 14.85
CA VAL A 146 4.87 -10.62 13.88
C VAL A 146 3.49 -10.39 14.49
N ASP A 147 3.30 -10.73 15.75
CA ASP A 147 1.99 -10.65 16.40
C ASP A 147 1.58 -9.21 16.70
N ALA A 148 2.53 -8.34 17.04
CA ALA A 148 2.27 -6.91 17.16
C ALA A 148 1.76 -6.30 15.84
N TYR A 149 2.33 -6.69 14.71
CA TYR A 149 1.86 -6.21 13.40
C TYR A 149 0.53 -6.84 12.99
N ARG A 150 0.28 -8.09 13.35
CA ARG A 150 -1.03 -8.74 13.13
C ARG A 150 -2.13 -8.01 13.92
N ALA A 151 -1.89 -7.73 15.20
CA ALA A 151 -2.81 -6.97 16.04
C ALA A 151 -3.06 -5.55 15.50
N TRP A 152 -2.00 -4.87 15.03
CA TRP A 152 -2.11 -3.54 14.43
C TRP A 152 -2.91 -3.55 13.11
N LEU A 153 -2.78 -4.60 12.31
CA LEU A 153 -3.45 -4.75 11.02
C LEU A 153 -4.91 -5.15 11.17
N ALA A 154 -5.24 -5.96 12.18
CA ALA A 154 -6.60 -6.43 12.43
C ALA A 154 -7.53 -5.25 12.80
N PRO A 155 -8.74 -5.17 12.24
CA PRO A 155 -9.68 -4.08 12.54
C PRO A 155 -10.05 -3.95 14.02
N ASP A 156 -10.12 -5.08 14.72
CA ASP A 156 -10.50 -5.24 16.13
C ASP A 156 -9.34 -5.66 17.04
N GLY A 157 -8.13 -5.78 16.47
CA GLY A 157 -6.94 -6.25 17.18
C GLY A 157 -6.83 -7.77 17.34
N ASP A 158 -7.78 -8.55 16.79
CA ASP A 158 -7.69 -10.02 16.82
C ASP A 158 -6.61 -10.54 15.87
N ILE A 159 -5.50 -11.00 16.44
CA ILE A 159 -4.38 -11.56 15.67
C ILE A 159 -4.78 -12.77 14.81
N ASN A 160 -5.80 -13.53 15.22
CA ASN A 160 -6.24 -14.73 14.50
C ASN A 160 -6.93 -14.39 13.17
N ALA A 161 -7.44 -13.15 13.03
CA ALA A 161 -8.01 -12.65 11.79
C ALA A 161 -6.94 -12.36 10.71
N VAL A 162 -5.65 -12.35 11.06
CA VAL A 162 -4.55 -12.03 10.15
C VAL A 162 -3.61 -13.23 9.98
N THR A 163 -3.51 -13.73 8.76
CA THR A 163 -2.61 -14.83 8.41
C THR A 163 -1.23 -14.27 8.02
N PRO A 164 -0.15 -14.62 8.74
CA PRO A 164 1.20 -14.26 8.34
C PRO A 164 1.69 -15.19 7.23
N VAL A 165 2.30 -14.61 6.20
CA VAL A 165 3.03 -15.34 5.16
C VAL A 165 4.49 -14.97 5.29
N ILE A 166 5.29 -15.92 5.77
CA ILE A 166 6.73 -15.75 5.98
C ILE A 166 7.45 -16.44 4.83
N GLY A 167 8.28 -15.69 4.09
CA GLY A 167 9.11 -16.24 3.04
C GLY A 167 10.21 -17.15 3.62
N GLU A 168 10.67 -18.09 2.83
CA GLU A 168 11.86 -18.90 3.20
C GLU A 168 13.08 -17.97 3.35
N GLN A 169 13.95 -18.32 4.31
CA GLN A 169 15.20 -17.63 4.51
C GLN A 169 16.06 -17.79 3.25
N GLY A 170 16.44 -16.67 2.63
CA GLY A 170 17.36 -16.69 1.48
C GLY A 170 18.74 -17.21 1.88
N ALA A 171 19.63 -17.38 0.89
CA ALA A 171 21.01 -17.75 1.15
C ALA A 171 21.65 -16.77 2.15
N ASP A 172 22.44 -17.30 3.09
CA ASP A 172 23.18 -16.50 4.06
C ASP A 172 24.08 -15.50 3.34
N PRO A 173 24.02 -14.20 3.68
CA PRO A 173 24.86 -13.21 3.05
C PRO A 173 26.33 -13.44 3.40
N ASN A 174 27.20 -13.56 2.42
CA ASN A 174 28.65 -13.55 2.64
C ASN A 174 29.10 -12.09 2.79
N VAL A 175 29.24 -11.63 4.03
CA VAL A 175 29.61 -10.25 4.35
C VAL A 175 31.09 -10.20 4.71
N ALA A 176 31.88 -9.44 3.92
CA ALA A 176 33.28 -9.14 4.23
C ALA A 176 33.46 -7.64 4.49
N ILE A 177 34.13 -7.30 5.59
CA ILE A 177 34.52 -5.92 5.86
C ILE A 177 35.90 -5.70 5.24
N PHE A 178 35.96 -4.80 4.26
CA PHE A 178 37.24 -4.41 3.64
C PHE A 178 37.71 -3.12 4.27
N ILE A 179 38.86 -3.19 4.99
CA ILE A 179 39.53 -2.01 5.55
C ILE A 179 40.66 -1.64 4.60
N PRO A 180 40.61 -0.48 3.90
CA PRO A 180 41.69 -0.07 3.02
C PRO A 180 43.00 0.15 3.78
N GLU A 181 44.10 -0.37 3.25
CA GLU A 181 45.47 -0.24 3.86
C GLU A 181 46.06 1.17 3.73
N GLY A 182 45.34 2.10 3.06
CA GLY A 182 45.79 3.48 2.82
C GLY A 182 44.79 4.53 3.26
N ARG A 183 45.22 5.79 3.40
CA ARG A 183 44.33 6.93 3.69
C ARG A 183 43.33 7.09 2.54
N ILE A 184 42.04 7.12 2.86
CA ILE A 184 41.00 7.52 1.93
C ILE A 184 41.25 9.00 1.58
N PRO A 185 41.37 9.37 0.28
CA PRO A 185 41.59 10.75 -0.13
C PRO A 185 40.45 11.70 0.25
#